data_d2878bc20da9d87425f0955b43c2ee5d
#
_entry.id   d2878bc20da9d87425f0955b43c2ee5d
#
_cell.length_a   1.000
_cell.length_b   1.000
_cell.length_c   1.000
_cell.angle_alpha   90.00
_cell.angle_beta   90.00
_cell.angle_gamma   90.00
#
_symmetry.space_group_name_H-M   'P 1'
#
loop_
_entity.id
_entity.type
_entity.pdbx_description
1 polymer ?
#
loop_
_entity_poly.entity_id
_entity_poly.type
_entity_poly.pdbx_seq_one_letter_code
_entity_poly.pdbx_strand_id
1 'polypeptide(L)'
;MEEKYMPKITTELRKDIVKVPKVIRQASGIQIFGKQIRSIIFTTDIAIIRNTNADAVIAVYPFTPHPAITKAIIEAADIPVFSGVGGGLTQGFRSSYMSMFAEAQGSIGVVLNGPTPLKTVEQVCKVIDIPVISTVTSKYTKIDEKLKLGVKVINISAGKKPLRLFVIFASGILNCQSSLLEALQMKVF
;
A
#
# COMPACT_ATOMS: atom_id res chain seq x y z
N MET A 1 -26.23 19.41 19.51
CA MET A 1 -26.52 18.73 18.22
C MET A 1 -27.13 17.38 18.59
N GLU A 2 -28.36 17.12 18.19
CA GLU A 2 -28.97 15.80 18.40
C GLU A 2 -28.24 14.77 17.57
N GLU A 3 -27.86 13.66 18.22
CA GLU A 3 -27.22 12.53 17.56
C GLU A 3 -28.24 11.85 16.65
N LYS A 4 -28.01 11.92 15.32
CA LYS A 4 -28.93 11.30 14.36
C LYS A 4 -28.87 9.78 14.48
N TYR A 5 -30.01 9.15 14.66
CA TYR A 5 -30.13 7.69 14.70
C TYR A 5 -29.63 7.06 13.39
N MET A 6 -28.67 6.13 13.49
CA MET A 6 -28.13 5.37 12.37
C MET A 6 -28.47 3.88 12.57
N PRO A 7 -29.38 3.32 11.77
CA PRO A 7 -29.72 1.90 11.86
C PRO A 7 -28.54 1.02 11.46
N LYS A 8 -28.28 -0.05 12.23
CA LYS A 8 -27.26 -1.06 11.94
C LYS A 8 -27.95 -2.30 11.38
N ILE A 9 -27.71 -2.54 10.09
CA ILE A 9 -28.24 -3.72 9.39
C ILE A 9 -27.09 -4.69 9.15
N THR A 10 -27.21 -5.92 9.64
CA THR A 10 -26.22 -6.99 9.47
C THR A 10 -26.89 -8.25 8.95
N THR A 11 -26.14 -9.09 8.24
CA THR A 11 -26.57 -10.40 7.77
C THR A 11 -25.59 -11.47 8.20
N GLU A 12 -26.07 -12.73 8.36
CA GLU A 12 -25.21 -13.84 8.78
C GLU A 12 -24.20 -14.25 7.69
N LEU A 13 -24.58 -14.14 6.41
CA LEU A 13 -23.77 -14.60 5.29
C LEU A 13 -22.71 -13.56 4.81
N ARG A 14 -22.80 -12.30 5.28
CA ARG A 14 -21.90 -11.21 4.87
C ARG A 14 -21.18 -10.60 6.05
N LYS A 15 -20.58 -11.46 6.86
CA LYS A 15 -19.69 -11.05 7.96
C LYS A 15 -18.24 -11.09 7.50
N ASP A 16 -17.47 -10.06 7.84
CA ASP A 16 -16.02 -10.08 7.65
C ASP A 16 -15.42 -11.22 8.48
N ILE A 17 -14.76 -12.15 7.79
CA ILE A 17 -14.09 -13.30 8.41
C ILE A 17 -12.68 -12.92 8.83
N VAL A 18 -11.97 -12.17 7.95
CA VAL A 18 -10.62 -11.67 8.20
C VAL A 18 -10.72 -10.29 8.83
N LYS A 19 -10.53 -10.20 10.14
CA LYS A 19 -10.68 -8.95 10.89
C LYS A 19 -9.33 -8.35 11.22
N VAL A 20 -9.16 -7.06 10.91
CA VAL A 20 -8.01 -6.30 11.39
C VAL A 20 -8.10 -6.08 12.90
N PRO A 21 -6.97 -6.12 13.64
CA PRO A 21 -6.95 -5.85 15.07
C PRO A 21 -7.54 -4.47 15.40
N LYS A 22 -8.36 -4.38 16.46
CA LYS A 22 -9.03 -3.12 16.83
C LYS A 22 -8.05 -1.96 17.11
N VAL A 23 -6.86 -2.27 17.61
CA VAL A 23 -5.80 -1.28 17.90
C VAL A 23 -5.38 -0.48 16.67
N ILE A 24 -5.48 -1.05 15.47
CA ILE A 24 -5.16 -0.36 14.20
C ILE A 24 -6.05 0.88 13.99
N ARG A 25 -7.27 0.87 14.51
CA ARG A 25 -8.20 2.01 14.42
C ARG A 25 -7.72 3.26 15.19
N GLN A 26 -6.73 3.12 16.05
CA GLN A 26 -6.09 4.25 16.77
C GLN A 26 -5.03 4.96 15.92
N ALA A 27 -4.56 4.36 14.82
CA ALA A 27 -3.64 5.00 13.90
C ALA A 27 -4.31 6.17 13.18
N SER A 28 -3.55 7.25 12.92
CA SER A 28 -4.02 8.37 12.10
C SER A 28 -4.34 7.93 10.67
N GLY A 29 -3.58 6.97 10.13
CA GLY A 29 -3.69 6.51 8.76
C GLY A 29 -3.19 7.53 7.73
N ILE A 30 -3.54 7.29 6.49
CA ILE A 30 -3.30 8.21 5.36
C ILE A 30 -4.63 8.53 4.69
N GLN A 31 -4.70 9.70 4.05
CA GLN A 31 -5.85 10.07 3.25
C GLN A 31 -5.47 10.09 1.77
N ILE A 32 -6.17 9.29 0.96
CA ILE A 32 -5.98 9.22 -0.50
C ILE A 32 -7.34 9.37 -1.15
N PHE A 33 -7.49 10.37 -2.04
CA PHE A 33 -8.75 10.67 -2.75
C PHE A 33 -9.96 10.76 -1.80
N GLY A 34 -9.79 11.43 -0.65
CA GLY A 34 -10.83 11.59 0.37
C GLY A 34 -11.10 10.36 1.23
N LYS A 35 -10.50 9.21 0.95
CA LYS A 35 -10.64 7.98 1.75
C LYS A 35 -9.55 7.90 2.80
N GLN A 36 -9.93 7.70 4.06
CA GLN A 36 -8.99 7.44 5.14
C GLN A 36 -8.64 5.96 5.19
N ILE A 37 -7.35 5.65 5.11
CA ILE A 37 -6.80 4.29 5.11
C ILE A 37 -5.94 4.13 6.37
N ARG A 38 -6.37 3.30 7.30
CA ARG A 38 -5.69 2.97 8.56
C ARG A 38 -5.17 1.54 8.58
N SER A 39 -5.77 0.68 7.78
CA SER A 39 -5.44 -0.74 7.71
C SER A 39 -5.28 -1.20 6.28
N ILE A 40 -4.22 -1.96 6.03
CA ILE A 40 -3.91 -2.50 4.70
C ILE A 40 -3.58 -3.97 4.85
N ILE A 41 -4.22 -4.82 4.06
CA ILE A 41 -3.85 -6.23 3.95
C ILE A 41 -2.93 -6.44 2.75
N PHE A 42 -2.06 -7.44 2.85
CA PHE A 42 -1.16 -7.84 1.77
C PHE A 42 -1.57 -9.21 1.26
N THR A 43 -2.26 -9.24 0.16
CA THR A 43 -2.74 -10.48 -0.45
C THR A 43 -3.11 -10.27 -1.91
N THR A 44 -3.11 -11.34 -2.67
CA THR A 44 -3.70 -11.44 -4.01
C THR A 44 -4.85 -12.44 -4.04
N ASP A 45 -5.20 -13.01 -2.89
CA ASP A 45 -6.32 -13.92 -2.74
C ASP A 45 -7.62 -13.13 -2.72
N ILE A 46 -8.41 -13.29 -3.77
CA ILE A 46 -9.69 -12.60 -3.96
C ILE A 46 -10.69 -12.97 -2.86
N ALA A 47 -10.67 -14.21 -2.37
CA ALA A 47 -11.56 -14.63 -1.29
C ALA A 47 -11.23 -13.89 0.01
N ILE A 48 -9.96 -13.68 0.32
CA ILE A 48 -9.52 -12.87 1.47
C ILE A 48 -9.92 -11.40 1.27
N ILE A 49 -9.67 -10.85 0.07
CA ILE A 49 -9.99 -9.44 -0.25
C ILE A 49 -11.48 -9.16 -0.04
N ARG A 50 -12.34 -10.09 -0.47
CA ARG A 50 -13.81 -9.98 -0.35
C ARG A 50 -14.35 -10.20 1.05
N ASN A 51 -13.57 -10.76 1.96
CA ASN A 51 -14.01 -11.14 3.31
C ASN A 51 -13.17 -10.48 4.43
N THR A 52 -12.63 -9.30 4.18
CA THR A 52 -11.88 -8.52 5.15
C THR A 52 -12.55 -7.19 5.47
N ASN A 53 -12.31 -6.69 6.68
CA ASN A 53 -12.67 -5.32 7.06
C ASN A 53 -11.48 -4.35 7.04
N ALA A 54 -10.43 -4.67 6.32
CA ALA A 54 -9.32 -3.76 6.06
C ALA A 54 -9.78 -2.59 5.15
N ASP A 55 -9.14 -1.44 5.29
CA ASP A 55 -9.50 -0.25 4.53
C ASP A 55 -8.96 -0.29 3.09
N ALA A 56 -7.92 -1.09 2.83
CA ALA A 56 -7.32 -1.27 1.50
C ALA A 56 -6.53 -2.58 1.40
N VAL A 57 -6.14 -2.93 0.17
CA VAL A 57 -5.27 -4.08 -0.12
C VAL A 57 -4.04 -3.63 -0.90
N ILE A 58 -2.87 -4.19 -0.56
CA ILE A 58 -1.67 -4.17 -1.40
C ILE A 58 -1.57 -5.52 -2.11
N ALA A 59 -1.76 -5.51 -3.42
CA ALA A 59 -1.70 -6.67 -4.29
C ALA A 59 -0.29 -6.79 -4.89
N VAL A 60 0.63 -7.39 -4.12
CA VAL A 60 2.02 -7.66 -4.54
C VAL A 60 2.28 -9.15 -4.44
N TYR A 61 2.91 -9.71 -5.43
CA TYR A 61 3.29 -11.12 -5.50
C TYR A 61 4.71 -11.28 -6.07
N PRO A 62 5.40 -12.41 -5.83
CA PRO A 62 6.82 -12.57 -6.12
C PRO A 62 7.15 -12.85 -7.60
N PHE A 63 6.18 -12.70 -8.50
CA PHE A 63 6.33 -12.92 -9.93
C PHE A 63 6.27 -11.61 -10.71
N THR A 64 6.58 -11.66 -12.00
CA THR A 64 6.40 -10.52 -12.90
C THR A 64 4.94 -10.07 -12.90
N PRO A 65 4.67 -8.79 -12.67
CA PRO A 65 3.31 -8.24 -12.72
C PRO A 65 2.64 -8.55 -14.06
N HIS A 66 1.40 -9.03 -14.00
CA HIS A 66 0.65 -9.42 -15.18
C HIS A 66 -0.66 -8.63 -15.28
N PRO A 67 -0.98 -7.99 -16.42
CA PRO A 67 -2.18 -7.18 -16.59
C PRO A 67 -3.47 -7.89 -16.20
N ALA A 68 -3.64 -9.15 -16.60
CA ALA A 68 -4.85 -9.91 -16.29
C ALA A 68 -5.04 -10.15 -14.79
N ILE A 69 -3.95 -10.38 -14.04
CA ILE A 69 -4.02 -10.55 -12.57
C ILE A 69 -4.37 -9.21 -11.91
N THR A 70 -3.71 -8.14 -12.30
CA THR A 70 -3.99 -6.79 -11.78
C THR A 70 -5.45 -6.41 -12.02
N LYS A 71 -5.94 -6.60 -13.24
CA LYS A 71 -7.34 -6.34 -13.59
C LYS A 71 -8.31 -7.18 -12.76
N ALA A 72 -8.09 -8.48 -12.65
CA ALA A 72 -8.96 -9.37 -11.91
C ALA A 72 -9.08 -8.99 -10.43
N ILE A 73 -7.96 -8.59 -9.81
CA ILE A 73 -7.97 -8.15 -8.41
C ILE A 73 -8.75 -6.84 -8.25
N ILE A 74 -8.51 -5.85 -9.13
CA ILE A 74 -9.19 -4.56 -9.07
C ILE A 74 -10.70 -4.74 -9.27
N GLU A 75 -11.12 -5.55 -10.24
CA GLU A 75 -12.55 -5.82 -10.52
C GLU A 75 -13.23 -6.58 -9.40
N ALA A 76 -12.52 -7.49 -8.74
CA ALA A 76 -13.08 -8.30 -7.67
C ALA A 76 -13.11 -7.55 -6.31
N ALA A 77 -12.22 -6.59 -6.09
CA ALA A 77 -12.10 -5.90 -4.81
C ALA A 77 -13.24 -4.88 -4.61
N ASP A 78 -13.81 -4.87 -3.41
CA ASP A 78 -14.74 -3.83 -2.93
C ASP A 78 -14.03 -2.79 -2.04
N ILE A 79 -12.74 -2.96 -1.83
CA ILE A 79 -11.86 -2.05 -1.11
C ILE A 79 -10.77 -1.50 -2.06
N PRO A 80 -10.21 -0.31 -1.77
CA PRO A 80 -9.12 0.28 -2.55
C PRO A 80 -7.93 -0.66 -2.77
N VAL A 81 -7.44 -0.71 -4.01
CA VAL A 81 -6.32 -1.58 -4.42
C VAL A 81 -5.07 -0.75 -4.69
N PHE A 82 -3.96 -1.14 -4.08
CA PHE A 82 -2.61 -0.71 -4.46
C PHE A 82 -1.94 -1.84 -5.24
N SER A 83 -1.65 -1.61 -6.50
CA SER A 83 -1.12 -2.64 -7.41
C SER A 83 0.39 -2.72 -7.41
N GLY A 84 0.95 -3.91 -7.29
CA GLY A 84 2.38 -4.15 -7.49
C GLY A 84 2.74 -4.04 -8.97
N VAL A 85 3.68 -3.14 -9.30
CA VAL A 85 4.02 -2.83 -10.70
C VAL A 85 5.47 -3.07 -11.05
N GLY A 86 6.32 -3.43 -10.09
CA GLY A 86 7.72 -3.70 -10.39
C GLY A 86 8.62 -3.83 -9.18
N GLY A 87 9.84 -4.14 -9.51
CA GLY A 87 10.92 -4.51 -8.61
C GLY A 87 11.51 -5.87 -9.01
N GLY A 88 12.74 -6.13 -8.65
CA GLY A 88 13.44 -7.33 -9.11
C GLY A 88 13.60 -7.32 -10.64
N LEU A 89 13.03 -8.29 -11.33
CA LEU A 89 13.17 -8.44 -12.78
C LEU A 89 12.33 -7.46 -13.61
N THR A 90 11.23 -6.93 -13.07
CA THR A 90 10.37 -5.96 -13.77
C THR A 90 10.79 -4.55 -13.41
N GLN A 91 11.41 -3.86 -14.35
CA GLN A 91 11.99 -2.53 -14.16
C GLN A 91 11.82 -1.64 -15.40
N GLY A 92 12.15 -0.35 -15.25
CA GLY A 92 12.16 0.61 -16.36
C GLY A 92 10.81 0.74 -17.02
N PHE A 93 10.81 0.72 -18.35
CA PHE A 93 9.60 0.90 -19.16
C PHE A 93 8.48 -0.10 -18.83
N ARG A 94 8.82 -1.35 -18.49
CA ARG A 94 7.80 -2.35 -18.11
C ARG A 94 7.07 -1.97 -16.82
N SER A 95 7.78 -1.44 -15.83
CA SER A 95 7.15 -0.94 -14.61
C SER A 95 6.28 0.29 -14.88
N SER A 96 6.74 1.20 -15.75
CA SER A 96 5.95 2.37 -16.16
C SER A 96 4.68 1.96 -16.89
N TYR A 97 4.77 1.02 -17.83
CA TYR A 97 3.60 0.48 -18.53
C TYR A 97 2.59 -0.16 -17.56
N MET A 98 3.07 -1.01 -16.65
CA MET A 98 2.19 -1.63 -15.65
C MET A 98 1.55 -0.61 -14.71
N SER A 99 2.25 0.49 -14.42
CA SER A 99 1.72 1.57 -13.57
C SER A 99 0.58 2.31 -14.27
N MET A 100 0.77 2.71 -15.53
CA MET A 100 -0.28 3.34 -16.35
C MET A 100 -1.48 2.40 -16.52
N PHE A 101 -1.23 1.11 -16.76
CA PHE A 101 -2.29 0.12 -16.86
C PHE A 101 -3.08 0.01 -15.54
N ALA A 102 -2.39 -0.11 -14.39
CA ALA A 102 -3.03 -0.21 -13.09
C ALA A 102 -3.88 1.04 -12.78
N GLU A 103 -3.35 2.23 -13.07
CA GLU A 103 -4.08 3.49 -12.95
C GLU A 103 -5.35 3.50 -13.80
N ALA A 104 -5.24 3.16 -15.09
CA ALA A 104 -6.37 3.10 -16.02
C ALA A 104 -7.44 2.06 -15.59
N GLN A 105 -7.05 1.01 -14.86
CA GLN A 105 -7.99 0.02 -14.32
C GLN A 105 -8.63 0.45 -12.97
N GLY A 106 -8.23 1.59 -12.38
CA GLY A 106 -8.81 2.11 -11.14
C GLY A 106 -8.04 1.76 -9.87
N SER A 107 -6.77 1.36 -9.98
CA SER A 107 -5.89 1.29 -8.81
C SER A 107 -5.76 2.65 -8.16
N ILE A 108 -5.76 2.74 -6.82
CA ILE A 108 -5.61 4.02 -6.11
C ILE A 108 -4.15 4.39 -5.84
N GLY A 109 -3.23 3.55 -6.21
CA GLY A 109 -1.80 3.75 -6.10
C GLY A 109 -1.04 2.52 -6.59
N VAL A 110 0.25 2.68 -6.82
CA VAL A 110 1.13 1.59 -7.26
C VAL A 110 2.24 1.34 -6.26
N VAL A 111 2.70 0.10 -6.21
CA VAL A 111 3.76 -0.33 -5.27
C VAL A 111 4.98 -0.78 -6.04
N LEU A 112 6.11 -0.17 -5.70
CA LEU A 112 7.45 -0.58 -6.15
C LEU A 112 8.18 -1.30 -5.02
N ASN A 113 8.73 -2.46 -5.33
CA ASN A 113 9.49 -3.28 -4.38
C ASN A 113 10.83 -2.65 -3.99
N GLY A 114 11.42 -3.12 -2.88
CA GLY A 114 12.66 -2.58 -2.31
C GLY A 114 13.83 -2.42 -3.29
N PRO A 115 14.13 -3.43 -4.13
CA PRO A 115 15.29 -3.39 -5.05
C PRO A 115 15.06 -2.52 -6.30
N THR A 116 13.94 -1.81 -6.42
CA THR A 116 13.68 -0.96 -7.59
C THR A 116 14.70 0.17 -7.71
N PRO A 117 15.43 0.29 -8.85
CA PRO A 117 16.38 1.38 -9.08
C PRO A 117 15.71 2.75 -9.09
N LEU A 118 16.43 3.78 -8.62
CA LEU A 118 15.92 5.16 -8.59
C LEU A 118 15.44 5.66 -9.95
N LYS A 119 16.16 5.29 -11.03
CA LYS A 119 15.74 5.62 -12.40
C LYS A 119 14.35 5.07 -12.75
N THR A 120 14.05 3.85 -12.32
CA THR A 120 12.71 3.27 -12.52
C THR A 120 11.65 3.96 -11.66
N VAL A 121 12.00 4.31 -10.41
CA VAL A 121 11.11 5.09 -9.53
C VAL A 121 10.75 6.42 -10.19
N GLU A 122 11.74 7.15 -10.69
CA GLU A 122 11.55 8.43 -11.40
C GLU A 122 10.66 8.27 -12.63
N GLN A 123 10.91 7.24 -13.45
CA GLN A 123 10.12 6.97 -14.64
C GLN A 123 8.65 6.70 -14.32
N VAL A 124 8.38 5.92 -13.28
CA VAL A 124 7.02 5.62 -12.83
C VAL A 124 6.34 6.89 -12.31
N CYS A 125 7.00 7.65 -11.44
CA CYS A 125 6.44 8.89 -10.89
C CYS A 125 6.10 9.96 -11.96
N LYS A 126 6.73 9.89 -13.14
CA LYS A 126 6.48 10.83 -14.24
C LYS A 126 5.30 10.48 -15.13
N VAL A 127 4.84 9.23 -15.12
CA VAL A 127 3.85 8.74 -16.10
C VAL A 127 2.47 8.45 -15.50
N ILE A 128 2.30 8.60 -14.19
CA ILE A 128 1.03 8.38 -13.48
C ILE A 128 0.73 9.51 -12.50
N ASP A 129 -0.54 9.75 -12.24
CA ASP A 129 -1.01 10.74 -11.25
C ASP A 129 -1.32 10.12 -9.89
N ILE A 130 -1.61 8.82 -9.85
CA ILE A 130 -1.86 8.10 -8.59
C ILE A 130 -0.56 7.95 -7.78
N PRO A 131 -0.65 7.90 -6.44
CA PRO A 131 0.53 7.86 -5.58
C PRO A 131 1.39 6.61 -5.80
N VAL A 132 2.71 6.83 -5.84
CA VAL A 132 3.71 5.76 -5.84
C VAL A 132 4.09 5.44 -4.39
N ILE A 133 3.94 4.18 -4.02
CA ILE A 133 4.43 3.60 -2.78
C ILE A 133 5.75 2.89 -3.06
N SER A 134 6.81 3.22 -2.33
CA SER A 134 8.08 2.52 -2.45
C SER A 134 8.37 1.69 -1.20
N THR A 135 8.64 0.41 -1.39
CA THR A 135 9.01 -0.49 -0.30
C THR A 135 10.47 -0.28 0.10
N VAL A 136 10.70 -0.27 1.41
CA VAL A 136 12.02 -0.17 2.05
C VAL A 136 12.21 -1.38 2.95
N THR A 137 13.30 -2.11 2.73
CA THR A 137 13.62 -3.34 3.46
C THR A 137 14.87 -3.22 4.32
N SER A 138 15.59 -2.10 4.21
CA SER A 138 16.87 -1.86 4.88
C SER A 138 17.00 -0.42 5.34
N LYS A 139 17.64 -0.22 6.51
CA LYS A 139 18.01 1.11 7.02
C LYS A 139 18.99 1.88 6.12
N TYR A 140 19.65 1.18 5.20
CA TYR A 140 20.58 1.79 4.24
C TYR A 140 19.88 2.30 2.97
N THR A 141 18.55 2.12 2.85
CA THR A 141 17.82 2.61 1.70
C THR A 141 17.77 4.13 1.72
N LYS A 142 18.10 4.75 0.59
CA LYS A 142 18.08 6.20 0.40
C LYS A 142 16.66 6.72 0.22
N ILE A 143 15.93 6.87 1.33
CA ILE A 143 14.51 7.27 1.33
C ILE A 143 14.36 8.69 0.77
N ASP A 144 15.24 9.62 1.18
CA ASP A 144 15.18 11.02 0.75
C ASP A 144 15.28 11.15 -0.78
N GLU A 145 16.12 10.33 -1.43
CA GLU A 145 16.22 10.32 -2.88
C GLU A 145 14.90 9.87 -3.54
N LYS A 146 14.25 8.86 -2.99
CA LYS A 146 12.95 8.38 -3.48
C LYS A 146 11.84 9.43 -3.32
N LEU A 147 11.81 10.11 -2.17
CA LEU A 147 10.83 11.19 -1.92
C LEU A 147 11.04 12.36 -2.90
N LYS A 148 12.28 12.76 -3.15
CA LYS A 148 12.62 13.81 -4.14
C LYS A 148 12.20 13.46 -5.57
N LEU A 149 12.12 12.16 -5.91
CA LEU A 149 11.68 11.67 -7.20
C LEU A 149 10.14 11.62 -7.35
N GLY A 150 9.39 11.93 -6.29
CA GLY A 150 7.93 11.99 -6.33
C GLY A 150 7.20 10.84 -5.63
N VAL A 151 7.92 9.93 -4.96
CA VAL A 151 7.29 8.92 -4.09
C VAL A 151 6.49 9.62 -3.00
N LYS A 152 5.24 9.22 -2.80
CA LYS A 152 4.34 9.84 -1.82
C LYS A 152 4.24 9.05 -0.52
N VAL A 153 4.48 7.74 -0.57
CA VAL A 153 4.30 6.84 0.57
C VAL A 153 5.48 5.87 0.64
N ILE A 154 6.00 5.66 1.84
CA ILE A 154 7.04 4.66 2.10
C ILE A 154 6.40 3.49 2.85
N ASN A 155 6.53 2.29 2.27
CA ASN A 155 6.16 1.04 2.90
C ASN A 155 7.42 0.40 3.52
N ILE A 156 7.48 0.33 4.85
CA ILE A 156 8.60 -0.28 5.56
C ILE A 156 8.30 -1.75 5.80
N SER A 157 9.08 -2.62 5.17
CA SER A 157 9.04 -4.07 5.37
C SER A 157 10.26 -4.48 6.18
N ALA A 158 10.14 -4.47 7.51
CA ALA A 158 11.24 -4.81 8.41
C ALA A 158 11.15 -6.24 8.91
N GLY A 159 12.21 -7.03 8.68
CA GLY A 159 12.69 -8.06 9.55
C GLY A 159 12.30 -9.50 9.34
N LYS A 160 13.09 -10.33 10.03
CA LYS A 160 13.06 -11.80 10.07
C LYS A 160 11.99 -12.40 10.98
N LYS A 161 11.07 -11.59 11.55
CA LYS A 161 9.99 -12.05 12.44
C LYS A 161 8.63 -11.95 11.76
N PRO A 162 7.66 -12.83 12.08
CA PRO A 162 6.38 -12.92 11.38
C PRO A 162 5.44 -11.70 11.53
N LEU A 163 5.80 -10.73 12.34
CA LEU A 163 5.12 -9.44 12.42
C LEU A 163 5.73 -8.48 11.39
N ARG A 164 5.07 -8.37 10.25
CA ARG A 164 5.36 -7.30 9.29
C ARG A 164 4.79 -6.01 9.87
N LEU A 165 5.63 -5.21 10.50
CA LEU A 165 5.26 -3.85 10.89
C LEU A 165 5.24 -2.99 9.63
N PHE A 166 4.05 -2.56 9.24
CA PHE A 166 3.88 -1.61 8.14
C PHE A 166 3.80 -0.22 8.74
N VAL A 167 4.81 0.59 8.50
CA VAL A 167 4.77 2.01 8.76
C VAL A 167 4.69 2.71 7.42
N ILE A 168 3.61 3.42 7.19
CA ILE A 168 3.39 4.20 5.98
C ILE A 168 3.59 5.67 6.35
N PHE A 169 4.55 6.32 5.70
CA PHE A 169 4.76 7.75 5.80
C PHE A 169 4.28 8.43 4.52
N ALA A 170 3.42 9.42 4.66
CA ALA A 170 3.09 10.33 3.57
C ALA A 170 4.18 11.42 3.48
N SER A 171 4.54 11.82 2.27
CA SER A 171 5.47 12.93 2.03
C SER A 171 4.90 14.23 2.60
N GLY A 172 5.54 14.79 3.61
CA GLY A 172 5.13 16.01 4.31
C GLY A 172 5.76 16.17 5.69
N ILE A 173 6.38 15.14 6.23
CA ILE A 173 7.05 15.19 7.53
C ILE A 173 8.54 15.37 7.30
N LEU A 174 8.97 16.63 7.34
CA LEU A 174 10.34 17.10 7.13
C LEU A 174 11.32 16.82 8.29
N ASN A 175 11.04 15.86 9.18
CA ASN A 175 11.98 15.42 10.23
C ASN A 175 12.03 13.89 10.36
N CYS A 176 12.19 13.23 9.23
CA CYS A 176 11.97 11.78 9.11
C CYS A 176 13.11 10.88 9.65
N GLN A 177 14.32 11.39 9.91
CA GLN A 177 15.42 10.52 10.33
C GLN A 177 15.30 10.01 11.76
N SER A 178 14.83 10.82 12.71
CA SER A 178 14.60 10.40 14.09
C SER A 178 13.40 9.48 14.22
N SER A 179 12.28 9.82 13.58
CA SER A 179 11.06 9.01 13.63
C SER A 179 11.17 7.68 12.86
N LEU A 180 12.01 7.62 11.82
CA LEU A 180 12.30 6.36 11.12
C LEU A 180 13.14 5.41 11.99
N LEU A 181 14.12 5.93 12.71
CA LEU A 181 14.91 5.18 13.68
C LEU A 181 14.04 4.69 14.84
N GLU A 182 13.11 5.50 15.32
CA GLU A 182 12.14 5.11 16.36
C GLU A 182 11.17 4.04 15.85
N ALA A 183 10.62 4.17 14.63
CA ALA A 183 9.74 3.17 14.04
C ALA A 183 10.46 1.82 13.79
N LEU A 184 11.74 1.86 13.43
CA LEU A 184 12.57 0.65 13.27
C LEU A 184 13.01 0.06 14.61
N GLN A 185 12.97 0.83 15.70
CA GLN A 185 13.27 0.41 17.07
C GLN A 185 12.05 0.02 17.89
N MET A 186 10.84 0.38 17.45
CA MET A 186 9.62 -0.03 18.13
C MET A 186 9.52 -1.55 18.15
N LYS A 187 9.87 -2.13 19.27
CA LYS A 187 9.54 -3.52 19.61
C LYS A 187 8.02 -3.58 19.75
N VAL A 188 7.40 -4.31 18.88
CA VAL A 188 6.00 -4.71 19.06
C VAL A 188 6.00 -5.73 20.19
N PHE A 189 5.35 -5.39 21.29
CA PHE A 189 5.00 -6.30 22.37
C PHE A 189 3.90 -7.25 21.92
#